data_b3a5c0188ef1d905ff0d3c9cbe18fa50
#
_entry.id   b3a5c0188ef1d905ff0d3c9cbe18fa50
#
_cell.length_a   1.000
_cell.length_b   1.000
_cell.length_c   1.000
_cell.angle_alpha   90.00
_cell.angle_beta   90.00
_cell.angle_gamma   90.00
#
_symmetry.space_group_name_H-M   'P 1'
#
loop_
_entity.id
_entity.type
_entity.pdbx_description
1 polymer ?
#
loop_
_entity_poly.entity_id
_entity_poly.type
_entity_poly.pdbx_seq_one_letter_code
_entity_poly.pdbx_strand_id
1 'polypeptide(L)'
;MDREMAQAWVEDLESGKFKKGKYALCAHEEFCCLGVLAETNGHLGPEDFNGVRWFDDGETNVDELGRYEGTLTPATGWLPEGYMGLDYYTDQHELGLINDGSKDFGPVIAEIKRRWLS
;
A
#
# COMPACT_ATOMS: atom_id res chain seq x y z
N MET A 1 14.22 0.62 -3.42
CA MET A 1 13.80 -0.29 -2.33
C MET A 1 14.91 -1.32 -2.13
N ASP A 2 15.20 -1.68 -0.90
CA ASP A 2 16.20 -2.71 -0.70
C ASP A 2 15.62 -4.12 -0.97
N ARG A 3 16.54 -5.07 -1.18
CA ARG A 3 16.16 -6.43 -1.59
C ARG A 3 15.39 -7.17 -0.50
N GLU A 4 15.77 -6.99 0.75
CA GLU A 4 15.09 -7.67 1.85
C GLU A 4 13.65 -7.20 2.00
N MET A 5 13.43 -5.90 1.88
CA MET A 5 12.08 -5.34 1.94
C MET A 5 11.24 -5.80 0.75
N ALA A 6 11.82 -5.83 -0.44
CA ALA A 6 11.11 -6.31 -1.62
C ALA A 6 10.73 -7.79 -1.48
N GLN A 7 11.63 -8.61 -0.94
CA GLN A 7 11.36 -10.03 -0.71
C GLN A 7 10.23 -10.22 0.31
N ALA A 8 10.26 -9.48 1.41
CA ALA A 8 9.21 -9.53 2.42
C ALA A 8 7.85 -9.12 1.83
N TRP A 9 7.85 -8.08 1.03
CA TRP A 9 6.63 -7.60 0.35
C TRP A 9 6.06 -8.67 -0.58
N VAL A 10 6.90 -9.29 -1.39
CA VAL A 10 6.47 -10.39 -2.28
C VAL A 10 5.88 -11.54 -1.47
N GLU A 11 6.55 -11.94 -0.39
CA GLU A 11 6.05 -13.01 0.47
C GLU A 11 4.67 -12.69 1.04
N ASP A 12 4.45 -11.45 1.47
CA ASP A 12 3.15 -11.02 1.98
C ASP A 12 2.09 -11.06 0.87
N LEU A 13 2.42 -10.59 -0.32
CA LEU A 13 1.50 -10.62 -1.46
C LEU A 13 1.15 -12.06 -1.88
N GLU A 14 2.09 -12.99 -1.72
CA GLU A 14 1.88 -14.39 -2.07
C GLU A 14 1.19 -15.19 -0.97
N SER A 15 1.11 -14.64 0.24
CA SER A 15 0.67 -15.37 1.43
C SER A 15 -0.80 -15.80 1.42
N GLY A 16 -1.63 -15.11 0.65
CA GLY A 16 -3.07 -15.31 0.66
C GLY A 16 -3.79 -14.64 1.84
N LYS A 17 -3.06 -13.92 2.70
CA LYS A 17 -3.64 -13.22 3.85
C LYS A 17 -4.40 -11.96 3.48
N PHE A 18 -4.09 -11.37 2.33
CA PHE A 18 -4.62 -10.09 1.91
C PHE A 18 -5.52 -10.25 0.70
N LYS A 19 -6.76 -9.82 0.85
CA LYS A 19 -7.71 -9.82 -0.26
C LYS A 19 -7.41 -8.62 -1.16
N LYS A 20 -7.25 -8.88 -2.45
CA LYS A 20 -6.89 -7.83 -3.39
C LYS A 20 -8.03 -6.86 -3.64
N GLY A 21 -7.72 -5.56 -3.49
CA GLY A 21 -8.59 -4.46 -3.88
C GLY A 21 -7.87 -3.54 -4.86
N LYS A 22 -8.47 -2.37 -5.11
CA LYS A 22 -7.89 -1.38 -6.01
C LYS A 22 -8.35 0.03 -5.63
N TYR A 23 -7.59 1.04 -6.09
CA TYR A 23 -7.87 2.47 -5.92
C TYR A 23 -7.73 3.01 -4.49
N ALA A 24 -7.45 2.16 -3.51
CA ALA A 24 -7.21 2.57 -2.13
C ALA A 24 -6.17 1.66 -1.52
N LEU A 25 -5.43 2.15 -0.53
CA LEU A 25 -4.48 1.32 0.22
C LEU A 25 -5.22 0.15 0.86
N CYS A 26 -6.31 0.43 1.53
CA CYS A 26 -7.21 -0.58 2.06
C CYS A 26 -8.62 0.02 2.14
N ALA A 27 -9.59 -0.68 1.58
CA ALA A 27 -10.98 -0.29 1.67
C ALA A 27 -11.83 -1.55 1.78
N HIS A 28 -12.73 -1.61 2.77
CA HIS A 28 -13.60 -2.76 2.99
C HIS A 28 -12.83 -4.07 3.10
N GLU A 29 -11.68 -4.03 3.80
CA GLU A 29 -10.79 -5.18 4.02
C GLU A 29 -10.12 -5.70 2.74
N GLU A 30 -10.15 -4.93 1.66
CA GLU A 30 -9.43 -5.23 0.43
C GLU A 30 -8.24 -4.29 0.28
N PHE A 31 -7.09 -4.84 -0.10
CA PHE A 31 -5.81 -4.12 -0.16
C PHE A 31 -5.31 -3.98 -1.58
N CYS A 32 -4.78 -2.80 -1.92
CA CYS A 32 -3.91 -2.72 -3.10
C CYS A 32 -2.50 -3.18 -2.69
N CYS A 33 -1.61 -3.37 -3.66
CA CYS A 33 -0.24 -3.83 -3.36
C CYS A 33 0.50 -2.88 -2.41
N LEU A 34 0.29 -1.58 -2.55
CA LEU A 34 0.90 -0.58 -1.67
C LEU A 34 0.31 -0.65 -0.26
N GLY A 35 -0.98 -0.95 -0.15
CA GLY A 35 -1.62 -1.14 1.15
C GLY A 35 -1.07 -2.33 1.91
N VAL A 36 -0.75 -3.42 1.22
CA VAL A 36 -0.10 -4.58 1.84
C VAL A 36 1.25 -4.18 2.41
N LEU A 37 2.04 -3.42 1.64
CA LEU A 37 3.34 -2.94 2.12
C LEU A 37 3.19 -2.08 3.38
N ALA A 38 2.24 -1.15 3.39
CA ALA A 38 2.00 -0.30 4.54
C ALA A 38 1.51 -1.10 5.75
N GLU A 39 0.59 -2.05 5.56
CA GLU A 39 0.05 -2.87 6.66
C GLU A 39 1.14 -3.70 7.32
N THR A 40 1.98 -4.36 6.53
CA THR A 40 3.03 -5.22 7.07
C THR A 40 4.10 -4.45 7.80
N ASN A 41 4.23 -3.15 7.53
CA ASN A 41 5.16 -2.27 8.23
C ASN A 41 4.49 -1.45 9.35
N GLY A 42 3.21 -1.71 9.63
CA GLY A 42 2.50 -1.05 10.72
C GLY A 42 2.09 0.38 10.43
N HIS A 43 1.96 0.76 9.17
CA HIS A 43 1.68 2.13 8.74
C HIS A 43 0.27 2.33 8.18
N LEU A 44 -0.66 1.41 8.42
CA LEU A 44 -2.08 1.64 8.12
C LEU A 44 -2.84 1.88 9.42
N GLY A 45 -3.61 2.95 9.45
CA GLY A 45 -4.46 3.28 10.57
C GLY A 45 -5.78 2.50 10.57
N PRO A 46 -6.66 2.79 11.54
CA PRO A 46 -7.97 2.13 11.61
C PRO A 46 -8.90 2.60 10.49
N GLU A 47 -9.99 1.85 10.28
CA GLU A 47 -11.00 2.21 9.30
C GLU A 47 -11.71 3.51 9.66
N ASP A 48 -11.98 4.34 8.65
CA ASP A 48 -12.83 5.52 8.78
C ASP A 48 -14.31 5.14 8.62
N PHE A 49 -15.21 6.14 8.54
CA PHE A 49 -16.63 5.91 8.41
C PHE A 49 -17.02 5.20 7.11
N ASN A 50 -16.15 5.25 6.10
CA ASN A 50 -16.41 4.64 4.81
C ASN A 50 -15.73 3.28 4.65
N GLY A 51 -15.13 2.75 5.72
CA GLY A 51 -14.42 1.48 5.67
C GLY A 51 -13.05 1.58 5.02
N VAL A 52 -12.49 2.78 4.91
CA VAL A 52 -11.20 3.04 4.27
C VAL A 52 -10.13 3.21 5.36
N ARG A 53 -8.97 2.60 5.15
CA ARG A 53 -7.82 2.76 6.02
C ARG A 53 -6.78 3.62 5.30
N TRP A 54 -6.23 4.58 6.03
CA TRP A 54 -5.31 5.57 5.51
C TRP A 54 -3.90 5.31 6.02
N PHE A 55 -2.91 5.82 5.30
CA PHE A 55 -1.52 5.78 5.76
C PHE A 55 -1.41 6.49 7.10
N ASP A 56 -0.69 5.86 8.03
CA ASP A 56 -0.43 6.39 9.37
C ASP A 56 1.06 6.24 9.66
N ASP A 57 1.75 7.36 9.78
CA ASP A 57 3.19 7.39 10.05
C ASP A 57 3.53 7.32 11.55
N GLY A 58 2.51 7.17 12.38
CA GLY A 58 2.68 7.18 13.84
C GLY A 58 2.63 8.58 14.46
N GLU A 59 2.61 9.61 13.64
CA GLU A 59 2.53 11.01 14.10
C GLU A 59 1.17 11.63 13.79
N THR A 60 0.36 10.93 12.99
CA THR A 60 -0.95 11.39 12.57
C THR A 60 -1.96 11.22 13.70
N ASN A 61 -2.72 12.27 13.96
CA ASN A 61 -3.80 12.23 14.94
C ASN A 61 -5.12 12.01 14.23
N VAL A 62 -5.96 11.17 14.81
CA VAL A 62 -7.33 10.96 14.37
C VAL A 62 -8.21 11.81 15.25
N ASP A 63 -9.04 12.69 14.66
CA ASP A 63 -9.93 13.56 15.45
C ASP A 63 -11.15 12.78 15.96
N GLU A 64 -12.04 13.47 16.72
CA GLU A 64 -13.22 12.86 17.32
C GLU A 64 -14.20 12.30 16.28
N LEU A 65 -14.11 12.76 15.04
CA LEU A 65 -14.97 12.31 13.94
C LEU A 65 -14.33 11.21 13.10
N GLY A 66 -13.17 10.70 13.52
CA GLY A 66 -12.46 9.67 12.79
C GLY A 66 -11.68 10.20 11.59
N ARG A 67 -11.43 11.50 11.52
CA ARG A 67 -10.65 12.09 10.43
C ARG A 67 -9.18 12.16 10.80
N TYR A 68 -8.32 11.92 9.83
CA TYR A 68 -6.87 12.00 10.00
C TYR A 68 -6.40 13.44 9.82
N GLU A 69 -5.66 13.95 10.80
CA GLU A 69 -5.04 15.27 10.73
C GLU A 69 -3.55 15.12 10.49
N GLY A 70 -3.00 16.01 9.69
CA GLY A 70 -1.56 16.05 9.44
C GLY A 70 -1.04 15.03 8.44
N THR A 71 -1.89 14.18 7.93
CA THR A 71 -1.49 13.20 6.92
C THR A 71 -1.48 13.87 5.57
N LEU A 72 -0.32 13.85 4.95
CA LEU A 72 -0.15 14.40 3.61
C LEU A 72 -0.38 13.37 2.52
N THR A 73 -1.07 12.29 2.81
CA THR A 73 -1.42 11.33 1.77
C THR A 73 -2.48 11.95 0.88
N PRO A 74 -2.10 12.34 -0.31
CA PRO A 74 -3.09 12.80 -1.26
C PRO A 74 -3.94 11.61 -1.63
N ALA A 75 -5.17 11.83 -1.83
CA ALA A 75 -6.10 10.87 -2.36
C ALA A 75 -5.79 9.40 -2.05
N THR A 76 -6.76 8.68 -1.68
CA THR A 76 -6.72 7.25 -1.44
C THR A 76 -5.85 6.49 -2.43
N GLY A 77 -4.98 5.63 -1.94
CA GLY A 77 -4.25 4.71 -2.79
C GLY A 77 -2.75 4.95 -2.91
N TRP A 78 -2.23 6.02 -2.32
CA TRP A 78 -0.82 6.36 -2.46
C TRP A 78 -0.12 6.41 -1.10
N LEU A 79 1.17 6.04 -1.11
CA LEU A 79 2.07 6.19 0.03
C LEU A 79 2.86 7.50 -0.12
N PRO A 80 3.46 8.02 0.96
CA PRO A 80 4.33 9.20 0.84
C PRO A 80 5.47 8.96 -0.15
N GLU A 81 5.94 10.05 -0.77
CA GLU A 81 7.10 10.00 -1.66
C GLU A 81 8.30 9.40 -0.93
N GLY A 82 8.98 8.46 -1.59
CA GLY A 82 10.16 7.82 -1.02
C GLY A 82 9.89 6.76 0.03
N TYR A 83 8.63 6.44 0.29
CA TYR A 83 8.27 5.41 1.26
C TYR A 83 8.97 4.09 0.92
N MET A 84 9.73 3.56 1.86
CA MET A 84 10.51 2.33 1.70
C MET A 84 11.36 2.32 0.42
N GLY A 85 11.80 3.50 -0.03
CA GLY A 85 12.61 3.64 -1.23
C GLY A 85 11.83 3.65 -2.53
N LEU A 86 10.50 3.76 -2.48
CA LEU A 86 9.67 3.81 -3.68
C LEU A 86 9.55 5.24 -4.21
N ASP A 87 9.91 5.42 -5.48
CA ASP A 87 9.64 6.67 -6.18
C ASP A 87 8.14 6.77 -6.47
N TYR A 88 7.56 7.96 -6.27
CA TYR A 88 6.13 8.16 -6.43
C TYR A 88 5.66 7.88 -7.87
N TYR A 89 6.36 8.43 -8.85
CA TYR A 89 5.92 8.35 -10.25
C TYR A 89 6.35 7.08 -10.96
N THR A 90 7.56 6.60 -10.71
CA THR A 90 8.09 5.43 -11.42
C THR A 90 7.78 4.11 -10.75
N ASP A 91 7.68 4.09 -9.42
CA ASP A 91 7.40 2.87 -8.69
C ASP A 91 5.95 2.78 -8.25
N GLN A 92 5.48 3.71 -7.42
CA GLN A 92 4.12 3.63 -6.88
C GLN A 92 3.07 3.72 -7.98
N HIS A 93 3.21 4.69 -8.86
CA HIS A 93 2.23 4.91 -9.93
C HIS A 93 2.15 3.70 -10.87
N GLU A 94 3.29 3.19 -11.32
CA GLU A 94 3.32 2.04 -12.22
C GLU A 94 2.78 0.77 -11.55
N LEU A 95 3.21 0.48 -10.32
CA LEU A 95 2.71 -0.67 -9.58
C LEU A 95 1.22 -0.55 -9.28
N GLY A 96 0.76 0.65 -8.97
CA GLY A 96 -0.66 0.92 -8.76
C GLY A 96 -1.49 0.65 -10.00
N LEU A 97 -1.02 1.06 -11.18
CA LEU A 97 -1.71 0.78 -12.44
C LEU A 97 -1.79 -0.72 -12.72
N ILE A 98 -0.70 -1.45 -12.49
CA ILE A 98 -0.69 -2.91 -12.66
C ILE A 98 -1.68 -3.55 -11.69
N ASN A 99 -1.66 -3.14 -10.43
CA ASN A 99 -2.56 -3.64 -9.42
C ASN A 99 -4.03 -3.43 -9.81
N ASP A 100 -4.36 -2.21 -10.21
CA ASP A 100 -5.75 -1.85 -10.53
C ASP A 100 -6.27 -2.54 -11.79
N GLY A 101 -5.38 -2.88 -12.70
CA GLY A 101 -5.73 -3.59 -13.93
C GLY A 101 -5.69 -5.10 -13.82
N SER A 102 -5.39 -5.66 -12.65
CA SER A 102 -5.19 -7.11 -12.45
C SER A 102 -6.24 -7.70 -11.53
N LYS A 103 -6.53 -9.00 -11.70
CA LYS A 103 -7.49 -9.72 -10.86
C LYS A 103 -6.87 -10.17 -9.53
N ASP A 104 -5.56 -10.37 -9.50
CA ASP A 104 -4.83 -10.80 -8.31
C ASP A 104 -3.49 -10.08 -8.26
N PHE A 105 -2.66 -10.41 -7.28
CA PHE A 105 -1.37 -9.78 -7.11
C PHE A 105 -0.27 -10.33 -8.02
N GLY A 106 -0.56 -11.37 -8.81
CA GLY A 106 0.46 -12.01 -9.66
C GLY A 106 1.27 -11.07 -10.53
N PRO A 107 0.63 -10.23 -11.35
CA PRO A 107 1.37 -9.27 -12.19
C PRO A 107 2.22 -8.28 -11.40
N VAL A 108 1.72 -7.81 -10.25
CA VAL A 108 2.49 -6.91 -9.36
C VAL A 108 3.70 -7.63 -8.79
N ILE A 109 3.52 -8.87 -8.33
CA ILE A 109 4.61 -9.70 -7.80
C ILE A 109 5.71 -9.86 -8.84
N ALA A 110 5.34 -10.17 -10.08
CA ALA A 110 6.29 -10.31 -11.17
C ALA A 110 7.08 -9.02 -11.39
N GLU A 111 6.41 -7.87 -11.36
CA GLU A 111 7.08 -6.58 -11.55
C GLU A 111 8.02 -6.23 -10.40
N ILE A 112 7.62 -6.51 -9.16
CA ILE A 112 8.49 -6.30 -7.99
C ILE A 112 9.75 -7.16 -8.11
N LYS A 113 9.60 -8.41 -8.47
CA LYS A 113 10.74 -9.31 -8.67
C LYS A 113 11.69 -8.80 -9.75
N ARG A 114 11.14 -8.31 -10.85
CA ARG A 114 11.93 -7.76 -11.95
C ARG A 114 12.73 -6.53 -11.51
N ARG A 115 12.12 -5.64 -10.72
CA ARG A 115 12.74 -4.37 -10.30
C ARG A 115 13.82 -4.56 -9.24
N TRP A 116 13.58 -5.41 -8.26
CA TRP A 116 14.43 -5.46 -7.06
C TRP A 116 14.99 -6.84 -6.72
N LEU A 117 14.50 -7.89 -7.30
CA LEU A 117 14.90 -9.26 -6.95
C LEU A 117 15.56 -10.04 -8.09
N SER A 118 15.68 -9.43 -9.24
CA SER A 118 16.34 -10.08 -10.39
C SER A 118 17.83 -9.80 -10.44
#